data_7553f6d7c4d39a50927042c340b6aec3
#
_entry.id   7553f6d7c4d39a50927042c340b6aec3
#
_cell.length_a   1.000
_cell.length_b   1.000
_cell.length_c   1.000
_cell.angle_alpha   90.00
_cell.angle_beta   90.00
_cell.angle_gamma   90.00
#
_symmetry.space_group_name_H-M   'P 1'
#
loop_
_entity.id
_entity.type
_entity.pdbx_description
1 polymer ?
#
loop_
_entity_poly.entity_id
_entity_poly.type
_entity_poly.pdbx_seq_one_letter_code
_entity_poly.pdbx_strand_id
1 'polypeptide(L)'
;MNFEDIFEKYFDKVYKFINMKTLNHMDAEDIALLVFEKVHANLDTYSSSKSSFETWLFSIVRNEIASFYRKKQVQTVSMDATGPLVDTCQSPEKIVEMADINSDLKLALAKLSDKERTIIAYKYGADMKNTDIGDLLGISGANVGVVLFRALKKLKKELQKDNL
;
A
#
# COMPACT_ATOMS: atom_id res chain seq x y z
N MET A 1 -11.80 17.77 12.18
CA MET A 1 -12.01 16.37 11.77
C MET A 1 -11.53 15.47 12.88
N ASN A 2 -12.38 14.64 13.46
CA ASN A 2 -11.94 13.75 14.53
C ASN A 2 -11.35 12.46 13.95
N PHE A 3 -10.72 11.67 14.82
CA PHE A 3 -10.05 10.45 14.39
C PHE A 3 -11.03 9.44 13.75
N GLU A 4 -12.23 9.33 14.29
CA GLU A 4 -13.23 8.38 13.77
C GLU A 4 -13.62 8.70 12.33
N ASP A 5 -13.81 9.99 12.03
CA ASP A 5 -14.11 10.43 10.66
C ASP A 5 -12.94 10.11 9.72
N ILE A 6 -11.72 10.33 10.18
CA ILE A 6 -10.51 10.06 9.41
C ILE A 6 -10.42 8.56 9.13
N PHE A 7 -10.64 7.74 10.13
CA PHE A 7 -10.58 6.29 9.99
C PHE A 7 -11.61 5.80 8.97
N GLU A 8 -12.85 6.24 9.09
CA GLU A 8 -13.92 5.84 8.15
C GLU A 8 -13.61 6.27 6.71
N LYS A 9 -13.10 7.48 6.56
CA LYS A 9 -12.86 8.03 5.23
C LYS A 9 -11.63 7.42 4.54
N TYR A 10 -10.58 7.14 5.29
CA TYR A 10 -9.29 6.80 4.70
C TYR A 10 -8.83 5.36 4.87
N PHE A 11 -9.45 4.58 5.76
CA PHE A 11 -8.98 3.21 6.01
C PHE A 11 -8.95 2.38 4.74
N ASP A 12 -10.02 2.41 3.97
CA ASP A 12 -10.11 1.62 2.74
C ASP A 12 -9.03 2.00 1.73
N LYS A 13 -8.82 3.31 1.55
CA LYS A 13 -7.78 3.81 0.65
C LYS A 13 -6.38 3.40 1.10
N VAL A 14 -6.10 3.52 2.38
CA VAL A 14 -4.82 3.13 2.96
C VAL A 14 -4.60 1.63 2.81
N TYR A 15 -5.59 0.83 3.17
CA TYR A 15 -5.51 -0.62 3.05
C TYR A 15 -5.27 -1.05 1.60
N LYS A 16 -6.06 -0.52 0.66
CA LYS A 16 -5.91 -0.87 -0.75
C LYS A 16 -4.54 -0.50 -1.29
N PHE A 17 -4.04 0.69 -0.92
CA PHE A 17 -2.69 1.09 -1.32
C PHE A 17 -1.65 0.10 -0.81
N ILE A 18 -1.70 -0.22 0.48
CA ILE A 18 -0.71 -1.11 1.09
C ILE A 18 -0.81 -2.51 0.48
N ASN A 19 -2.02 -3.00 0.25
CA ASN A 19 -2.23 -4.31 -0.33
C ASN A 19 -1.67 -4.40 -1.77
N MET A 20 -1.89 -3.39 -2.58
CA MET A 20 -1.35 -3.34 -3.94
C MET A 20 0.17 -3.19 -3.95
N LYS A 21 0.72 -2.49 -2.97
CA LYS A 21 2.16 -2.27 -2.85
C LYS A 21 2.89 -3.51 -2.34
N THR A 22 2.35 -4.18 -1.34
CA THR A 22 3.00 -5.31 -0.67
C THR A 22 2.62 -6.66 -1.27
N LEU A 23 1.46 -6.74 -1.91
CA LEU A 23 0.88 -7.96 -2.46
C LEU A 23 0.70 -9.06 -1.40
N ASN A 24 0.48 -8.63 -0.16
CA ASN A 24 0.26 -9.52 0.97
C ASN A 24 -0.82 -8.89 1.86
N HIS A 25 -2.02 -9.47 1.81
CA HIS A 25 -3.17 -8.88 2.50
C HIS A 25 -3.04 -8.90 4.03
N MET A 26 -2.31 -9.87 4.59
CA MET A 26 -2.08 -9.93 6.03
C MET A 26 -1.14 -8.83 6.50
N ASP A 27 -0.04 -8.67 5.76
CA ASP A 27 0.88 -7.57 6.03
C ASP A 27 0.16 -6.23 5.87
N ALA A 28 -0.69 -6.12 4.84
CA ALA A 28 -1.44 -4.90 4.59
C ALA A 28 -2.39 -4.57 5.74
N GLU A 29 -3.08 -5.56 6.29
CA GLU A 29 -3.94 -5.37 7.45
C GLU A 29 -3.15 -4.88 8.65
N ASP A 30 -2.04 -5.55 8.96
CA ASP A 30 -1.19 -5.18 10.09
C ASP A 30 -0.62 -3.78 9.94
N ILE A 31 -0.11 -3.47 8.76
CA ILE A 31 0.46 -2.15 8.49
C ILE A 31 -0.60 -1.06 8.57
N ALA A 32 -1.79 -1.31 8.01
CA ALA A 32 -2.87 -0.34 8.06
C ALA A 32 -3.26 0.01 9.50
N LEU A 33 -3.32 -0.98 10.38
CA LEU A 33 -3.61 -0.74 11.78
C LEU A 33 -2.50 0.08 12.45
N LEU A 34 -1.24 -0.23 12.15
CA LEU A 34 -0.10 0.56 12.65
C LEU A 34 -0.14 2.01 12.15
N VAL A 35 -0.53 2.20 10.89
CA VAL A 35 -0.67 3.55 10.32
C VAL A 35 -1.69 4.35 11.11
N PHE A 36 -2.86 3.79 11.37
CA PHE A 36 -3.91 4.53 12.07
C PHE A 36 -3.60 4.72 13.55
N GLU A 37 -2.84 3.82 14.15
CA GLU A 37 -2.28 4.05 15.49
C GLU A 37 -1.37 5.29 15.49
N LYS A 38 -0.49 5.41 14.49
CA LYS A 38 0.38 6.58 14.33
C LYS A 38 -0.39 7.85 14.01
N VAL A 39 -1.42 7.74 13.18
CA VAL A 39 -2.29 8.88 12.87
C VAL A 39 -2.93 9.41 14.15
N HIS A 40 -3.49 8.51 14.95
CA HIS A 40 -4.11 8.88 16.22
C HIS A 40 -3.12 9.59 17.16
N ALA A 41 -1.93 9.02 17.29
CA ALA A 41 -0.90 9.57 18.19
C ALA A 41 -0.36 10.92 17.73
N ASN A 42 -0.36 11.20 16.42
CA ASN A 42 0.28 12.38 15.85
C ASN A 42 -0.69 13.35 15.19
N LEU A 43 -1.99 13.18 15.39
CA LEU A 43 -2.98 14.02 14.73
C LEU A 43 -2.80 15.49 15.06
N ASP A 44 -2.37 15.80 16.29
CA ASP A 44 -2.12 17.16 16.74
C ASP A 44 -0.95 17.83 16.01
N THR A 45 -0.07 17.05 15.41
CA THR A 45 1.09 17.59 14.69
C THR A 45 0.79 17.95 13.23
N TYR A 46 -0.36 17.51 12.73
CA TYR A 46 -0.73 17.83 11.36
C TYR A 46 -1.05 19.32 11.22
N SER A 47 -0.55 19.94 10.15
CA SER A 47 -0.81 21.35 9.84
C SER A 47 -1.18 21.49 8.38
N SER A 48 -2.37 22.02 8.12
CA SER A 48 -2.86 22.25 6.76
C SER A 48 -2.02 23.27 5.99
N SER A 49 -1.25 24.11 6.71
CA SER A 49 -0.36 25.08 6.07
C SER A 49 0.89 24.44 5.48
N LYS A 50 1.27 23.25 5.96
CA LYS A 50 2.48 22.54 5.49
C LYS A 50 2.18 21.59 4.34
N SER A 51 1.06 20.89 4.38
CA SER A 51 0.71 19.91 3.35
C SER A 51 -0.77 19.56 3.44
N SER A 52 -1.30 18.95 2.37
CA SER A 52 -2.64 18.39 2.42
C SER A 52 -2.67 17.21 3.40
N PHE A 53 -3.86 16.90 3.90
CA PHE A 53 -4.02 15.77 4.82
C PHE A 53 -3.59 14.47 4.17
N GLU A 54 -3.92 14.25 2.91
CA GLU A 54 -3.54 13.02 2.21
C GLU A 54 -2.03 12.88 2.10
N THR A 55 -1.32 13.97 1.77
CA THR A 55 0.14 13.96 1.70
C THR A 55 0.75 13.60 3.05
N TRP A 56 0.24 14.20 4.13
CA TRP A 56 0.69 13.90 5.48
C TRP A 56 0.40 12.44 5.85
N LEU A 57 -0.82 11.97 5.58
CA LEU A 57 -1.24 10.59 5.86
C LEU A 57 -0.36 9.59 5.13
N PHE A 58 -0.15 9.78 3.83
CA PHE A 58 0.61 8.82 3.04
C PHE A 58 2.11 8.87 3.30
N SER A 59 2.62 9.96 3.87
CA SER A 59 3.99 9.95 4.38
C SER A 59 4.11 8.98 5.57
N ILE A 60 3.10 8.94 6.43
CA ILE A 60 3.06 7.96 7.53
C ILE A 60 2.95 6.55 6.97
N VAL A 61 2.10 6.33 5.97
CA VAL A 61 1.94 5.02 5.33
C VAL A 61 3.27 4.51 4.80
N ARG A 62 4.01 5.34 4.05
CA ARG A 62 5.31 4.96 3.50
C ARG A 62 6.30 4.58 4.60
N ASN A 63 6.35 5.38 5.65
CA ASN A 63 7.25 5.13 6.76
C ASN A 63 6.91 3.83 7.50
N GLU A 64 5.62 3.55 7.68
CA GLU A 64 5.20 2.33 8.36
C GLU A 64 5.46 1.09 7.51
N ILE A 65 5.28 1.16 6.19
CA ILE A 65 5.64 0.04 5.29
C ILE A 65 7.13 -0.27 5.42
N ALA A 66 7.97 0.76 5.30
CA ALA A 66 9.42 0.60 5.40
C ALA A 66 9.85 0.03 6.76
N SER A 67 9.27 0.57 7.82
CA SER A 67 9.54 0.14 9.20
C SER A 67 9.12 -1.31 9.42
N PHE A 68 7.94 -1.68 8.92
CA PHE A 68 7.41 -3.04 9.07
C PHE A 68 8.33 -4.07 8.42
N TYR A 69 8.77 -3.83 7.18
CA TYR A 69 9.62 -4.78 6.48
C TYR A 69 11.04 -4.80 7.03
N ARG A 70 11.53 -3.70 7.51
CA ARG A 70 12.83 -3.66 8.20
C ARG A 70 12.81 -4.52 9.46
N LYS A 71 11.77 -4.40 10.29
CA LYS A 71 11.60 -5.21 11.50
C LYS A 71 11.41 -6.68 11.17
N LYS A 72 10.62 -6.98 10.14
CA LYS A 72 10.38 -8.35 9.70
C LYS A 72 11.66 -9.01 9.22
N GLN A 73 12.50 -8.29 8.50
CA GLN A 73 13.80 -8.77 8.03
C GLN A 73 14.74 -9.09 9.20
N VAL A 74 14.79 -8.21 10.20
CA VAL A 74 15.60 -8.44 11.40
C VAL A 74 15.12 -9.66 12.16
N GLN A 75 13.81 -9.82 12.33
CA GLN A 75 13.23 -10.99 13.00
C GLN A 75 13.53 -12.28 12.26
N THR A 76 13.48 -12.26 10.92
CA THR A 76 13.79 -13.43 10.11
C THR A 76 15.25 -13.86 10.30
N VAL A 77 16.18 -12.90 10.34
CA VAL A 77 17.59 -13.18 10.57
C VAL A 77 17.81 -13.76 11.98
N SER A 78 17.15 -13.22 12.99
CA SER A 78 17.32 -13.68 14.38
C SER A 78 16.58 -14.97 14.66
N MET A 79 15.60 -15.34 13.86
CA MET A 79 14.77 -16.55 14.05
C MET A 79 15.15 -17.70 13.11
N ASP A 80 16.28 -17.60 12.47
CA ASP A 80 16.78 -18.61 11.52
C ASP A 80 16.88 -20.00 12.13
N ALA A 81 16.94 -20.10 13.45
CA ALA A 81 17.09 -21.36 14.17
C ALA A 81 15.77 -22.01 14.60
N THR A 82 14.65 -21.35 14.40
CA THR A 82 13.38 -21.82 15.01
C THR A 82 12.36 -22.36 14.03
N GLY A 83 12.71 -22.49 12.76
CA GLY A 83 11.81 -23.05 11.77
C GLY A 83 10.72 -22.10 11.30
N PRO A 84 9.89 -22.56 10.37
CA PRO A 84 8.89 -21.68 9.77
C PRO A 84 7.85 -21.29 10.80
N LEU A 85 7.63 -19.99 10.89
CA LEU A 85 6.46 -19.49 11.57
C LEU A 85 5.27 -19.82 10.71
N VAL A 86 4.58 -20.88 11.10
CA VAL A 86 3.31 -21.19 10.47
C VAL A 86 2.32 -20.17 11.00
N ASP A 87 1.98 -19.25 10.19
CA ASP A 87 0.94 -18.31 10.56
C ASP A 87 -0.40 -19.01 10.40
N THR A 88 -0.85 -19.56 11.50
CA THR A 88 -2.08 -20.32 11.52
C THR A 88 -3.28 -19.49 11.94
N CYS A 89 -3.09 -18.18 12.09
CA CYS A 89 -4.11 -17.35 12.74
C CYS A 89 -5.10 -16.70 11.80
N GLN A 90 -5.19 -17.15 10.54
CA GLN A 90 -6.17 -16.60 9.64
C GLN A 90 -7.47 -17.37 9.68
N SER A 91 -8.52 -16.69 10.13
CA SER A 91 -9.84 -17.22 9.89
C SER A 91 -10.13 -17.11 8.38
N PRO A 92 -10.72 -18.15 7.78
CA PRO A 92 -11.11 -18.09 6.37
C PRO A 92 -12.02 -16.91 6.03
N GLU A 93 -12.79 -16.45 6.98
CA GLU A 93 -13.69 -15.32 6.84
C GLU A 93 -12.92 -14.01 6.62
N LYS A 94 -11.85 -13.79 7.37
CA LYS A 94 -10.99 -12.62 7.19
C LYS A 94 -10.30 -12.63 5.83
N ILE A 95 -9.87 -13.80 5.38
CA ILE A 95 -9.25 -13.94 4.06
C ILE A 95 -10.22 -13.52 2.96
N VAL A 96 -11.49 -13.92 3.05
CA VAL A 96 -12.49 -13.57 2.06
C VAL A 96 -12.81 -12.07 2.07
N GLU A 97 -12.94 -11.48 3.26
CA GLU A 97 -13.24 -10.05 3.40
C GLU A 97 -12.12 -9.16 2.91
N MET A 98 -10.86 -9.60 3.07
CA MET A 98 -9.68 -8.78 2.78
C MET A 98 -9.02 -9.13 1.43
N ALA A 99 -9.53 -10.11 0.71
CA ALA A 99 -8.94 -10.59 -0.54
C ALA A 99 -9.46 -9.78 -1.73
N ASP A 100 -9.08 -8.50 -1.79
CA ASP A 100 -9.55 -7.59 -2.84
C ASP A 100 -8.82 -7.76 -4.18
N ILE A 101 -7.70 -8.47 -4.18
CA ILE A 101 -6.89 -8.66 -5.38
C ILE A 101 -6.89 -10.14 -5.73
N ASN A 102 -7.40 -10.47 -6.92
CA ASN A 102 -7.39 -11.86 -7.37
C ASN A 102 -5.95 -12.29 -7.70
N SER A 103 -5.74 -13.60 -7.81
CA SER A 103 -4.41 -14.18 -7.99
C SER A 103 -3.75 -13.75 -9.31
N ASP A 104 -4.52 -13.61 -10.38
CA ASP A 104 -3.99 -13.21 -11.69
C ASP A 104 -3.48 -11.77 -11.66
N LEU A 105 -4.25 -10.87 -11.05
CA LEU A 105 -3.84 -9.48 -10.90
C LEU A 105 -2.63 -9.38 -9.98
N LYS A 106 -2.60 -10.15 -8.91
CA LYS A 106 -1.47 -10.17 -7.98
C LYS A 106 -0.18 -10.57 -8.70
N LEU A 107 -0.22 -11.62 -9.52
CA LEU A 107 0.94 -12.04 -10.30
C LEU A 107 1.38 -10.98 -11.30
N ALA A 108 0.42 -10.33 -11.96
CA ALA A 108 0.73 -9.27 -12.91
C ALA A 108 1.37 -8.05 -12.21
N LEU A 109 0.83 -7.64 -11.06
CA LEU A 109 1.41 -6.56 -10.27
C LEU A 109 2.82 -6.87 -9.78
N ALA A 110 3.07 -8.14 -9.46
CA ALA A 110 4.39 -8.57 -9.00
C ALA A 110 5.47 -8.40 -10.08
N LYS A 111 5.09 -8.37 -11.35
CA LYS A 111 6.03 -8.20 -12.46
C LYS A 111 6.37 -6.75 -12.77
N LEU A 112 5.64 -5.80 -12.18
CA LEU A 112 5.95 -4.38 -12.32
C LEU A 112 7.18 -4.03 -11.48
N SER A 113 7.92 -3.00 -11.93
CA SER A 113 8.98 -2.43 -11.10
C SER A 113 8.37 -1.82 -9.83
N ASP A 114 9.21 -1.59 -8.83
CA ASP A 114 8.75 -0.97 -7.59
C ASP A 114 8.08 0.39 -7.85
N LYS A 115 8.68 1.21 -8.70
CA LYS A 115 8.14 2.53 -9.04
C LYS A 115 6.77 2.41 -9.74
N GLU A 116 6.67 1.50 -10.70
CA GLU A 116 5.41 1.28 -11.44
C GLU A 116 4.31 0.81 -10.51
N ARG A 117 4.61 -0.16 -9.66
CA ARG A 117 3.63 -0.70 -8.71
C ARG A 117 3.20 0.37 -7.69
N THR A 118 4.13 1.17 -7.22
CA THR A 118 3.84 2.27 -6.30
C THR A 118 2.86 3.27 -6.92
N ILE A 119 3.09 3.66 -8.16
CA ILE A 119 2.22 4.62 -8.85
C ILE A 119 0.83 4.02 -9.08
N ILE A 120 0.77 2.76 -9.49
CA ILE A 120 -0.52 2.04 -9.64
C ILE A 120 -1.27 2.00 -8.30
N ALA A 121 -0.55 1.72 -7.22
CA ALA A 121 -1.15 1.66 -5.89
C ALA A 121 -1.72 3.01 -5.45
N TYR A 122 -1.00 4.10 -5.69
CA TYR A 122 -1.51 5.44 -5.40
C TYR A 122 -2.73 5.79 -6.24
N LYS A 123 -2.69 5.48 -7.53
CA LYS A 123 -3.76 5.85 -8.45
C LYS A 123 -5.04 5.06 -8.20
N TYR A 124 -4.92 3.75 -8.10
CA TYR A 124 -6.08 2.86 -8.04
C TYR A 124 -6.39 2.37 -6.62
N GLY A 125 -5.41 2.30 -5.75
CA GLY A 125 -5.65 1.95 -4.35
C GLY A 125 -6.09 3.15 -3.53
N ALA A 126 -5.33 4.24 -3.60
CA ALA A 126 -5.58 5.44 -2.83
C ALA A 126 -6.45 6.48 -3.56
N ASP A 127 -6.77 6.24 -4.83
CA ASP A 127 -7.61 7.12 -5.64
C ASP A 127 -7.07 8.55 -5.69
N MET A 128 -5.77 8.69 -5.96
CA MET A 128 -5.09 9.98 -5.97
C MET A 128 -4.94 10.52 -7.39
N LYS A 129 -4.89 11.85 -7.48
CA LYS A 129 -4.60 12.54 -8.74
C LYS A 129 -3.12 12.44 -9.08
N ASN A 130 -2.80 12.50 -10.38
CA ASN A 130 -1.41 12.42 -10.84
C ASN A 130 -0.53 13.50 -10.22
N THR A 131 -1.06 14.71 -10.04
CA THR A 131 -0.30 15.82 -9.42
C THR A 131 0.04 15.51 -7.95
N ASP A 132 -0.90 14.93 -7.21
CA ASP A 132 -0.68 14.58 -5.80
C ASP A 132 0.33 13.44 -5.68
N ILE A 133 0.24 12.45 -6.57
CA ILE A 133 1.22 11.36 -6.62
C ILE A 133 2.60 11.91 -6.92
N GLY A 134 2.68 12.84 -7.87
CA GLY A 134 3.94 13.50 -8.22
C GLY A 134 4.57 14.23 -7.04
N ASP A 135 3.74 14.92 -6.26
CA ASP A 135 4.22 15.63 -5.07
C ASP A 135 4.82 14.67 -4.04
N LEU A 136 4.18 13.50 -3.85
CA LEU A 136 4.69 12.48 -2.94
C LEU A 136 5.99 11.85 -3.42
N LEU A 137 6.16 11.70 -4.73
CA LEU A 137 7.30 11.00 -5.31
C LEU A 137 8.41 11.94 -5.79
N GLY A 138 8.17 13.24 -5.77
CA GLY A 138 9.14 14.21 -6.25
C GLY A 138 9.29 14.25 -7.76
N ILE A 139 8.23 13.94 -8.51
CA ILE A 139 8.19 13.99 -9.97
C ILE A 139 6.98 14.79 -10.43
N SER A 140 6.97 15.19 -11.72
CA SER A 140 5.83 15.92 -12.27
C SER A 140 4.61 15.01 -12.45
N GLY A 141 3.42 15.61 -12.43
CA GLY A 141 2.19 14.90 -12.75
C GLY A 141 2.20 14.27 -14.13
N ALA A 142 2.82 14.98 -15.11
CA ALA A 142 2.98 14.46 -16.47
C ALA A 142 3.85 13.19 -16.47
N ASN A 143 4.93 13.18 -15.70
CA ASN A 143 5.80 12.00 -15.56
C ASN A 143 5.04 10.84 -14.90
N VAL A 144 4.22 11.12 -13.89
CA VAL A 144 3.34 10.12 -13.29
C VAL A 144 2.45 9.49 -14.36
N GLY A 145 1.86 10.32 -15.23
CA GLY A 145 1.01 9.85 -16.32
C GLY A 145 1.74 8.92 -17.29
N VAL A 146 2.99 9.24 -17.62
CA VAL A 146 3.81 8.41 -18.50
C VAL A 146 4.09 7.06 -17.88
N VAL A 147 4.52 7.03 -16.61
CA VAL A 147 4.81 5.79 -15.89
C VAL A 147 3.53 4.96 -15.75
N LEU A 148 2.42 5.62 -15.42
CA LEU A 148 1.12 4.96 -15.30
C LEU A 148 0.70 4.28 -16.60
N PHE A 149 0.84 4.97 -17.72
CA PHE A 149 0.51 4.42 -19.04
C PHE A 149 1.33 3.16 -19.32
N ARG A 150 2.63 3.22 -19.07
CA ARG A 150 3.53 2.07 -19.28
C ARG A 150 3.19 0.91 -18.37
N ALA A 151 2.88 1.20 -17.10
CA ALA A 151 2.52 0.20 -16.13
C ALA A 151 1.22 -0.52 -16.51
N LEU A 152 0.21 0.25 -16.93
CA LEU A 152 -1.07 -0.31 -17.37
C LEU A 152 -0.91 -1.18 -18.61
N LYS A 153 -0.03 -0.77 -19.53
CA LYS A 153 0.26 -1.57 -20.73
C LYS A 153 0.90 -2.90 -20.35
N LYS A 154 1.82 -2.90 -19.40
CA LYS A 154 2.45 -4.14 -18.90
C LYS A 154 1.42 -5.03 -18.21
N LEU A 155 0.56 -4.46 -17.38
CA LEU A 155 -0.49 -5.22 -16.69
C LEU A 155 -1.42 -5.89 -17.69
N LYS A 156 -1.86 -5.15 -18.70
CA LYS A 156 -2.74 -5.68 -19.72
C LYS A 156 -2.09 -6.86 -20.44
N LYS A 157 -0.82 -6.73 -20.79
CA LYS A 157 -0.07 -7.77 -21.48
C LYS A 157 0.05 -9.03 -20.60
N GLU A 158 0.36 -8.85 -19.33
CA GLU A 158 0.50 -9.99 -18.41
C GLU A 158 -0.84 -10.69 -18.16
N LEU A 159 -1.92 -9.93 -18.03
CA LEU A 159 -3.25 -10.50 -17.83
C LEU A 159 -3.75 -11.26 -19.07
N GLN A 160 -3.38 -10.80 -20.26
CA GLN A 160 -3.76 -11.48 -21.51
C GLN A 160 -3.02 -12.78 -21.72
N LYS A 161 -1.80 -12.93 -21.21
CA LYS A 161 -1.03 -14.19 -21.34
C LYS A 161 -1.73 -15.36 -20.65
N ASP A 162 -2.44 -15.10 -19.57
CA ASP A 162 -3.08 -16.15 -18.78
C ASP A 162 -4.41 -16.63 -19.39
N ASN A 163 -4.89 -15.93 -20.42
CA ASN A 163 -6.17 -16.24 -21.08
C ASN A 163 -6.01 -17.01 -22.40
N LEU A 164 -4.80 -17.48 -22.69
CA LEU A 164 -4.54 -18.26 -23.93
C LEU A 164 -4.61 -19.76 -23.68
#